data_010f1df81558812315db51f261eeb49c
#
_entry.id   010f1df81558812315db51f261eeb49c
#
_cell.length_a   1.000
_cell.length_b   1.000
_cell.length_c   1.000
_cell.angle_alpha   90.00
_cell.angle_beta   90.00
_cell.angle_gamma   90.00
#
_symmetry.space_group_name_H-M   'P 1'
#
loop_
_entity.id
_entity.type
_entity.pdbx_description
1 polymer ?
#
loop_
_entity_poly.entity_id
_entity_poly.type
_entity_poly.pdbx_seq_one_letter_code
_entity_poly.pdbx_strand_id
1 'polypeptide(L)'
;ALPILAKTNASISGAEVGCQGEVGVACAMAAAAACQLFGGTPSQIEYAAEMGLEHHLGLTCDPVCGLVQVPCIERNAIAAARAFDANAYATLSDGSHMVSFDRVVEVMNETGHNLPSLYRETSEGGLARRYNGKK
;
A
#
# COMPACT_ATOMS: atom_id res chain seq x y z
N ALA A 1 3.90 -11.21 -10.20
CA ALA A 1 3.22 -12.11 -9.25
C ALA A 1 2.46 -11.33 -8.18
N LEU A 2 3.10 -10.43 -7.42
CA LEU A 2 2.48 -9.70 -6.30
C LEU A 2 1.17 -8.98 -6.63
N PRO A 3 1.03 -8.23 -7.74
CA PRO A 3 -0.23 -7.56 -8.04
C PRO A 3 -1.36 -8.55 -8.35
N ILE A 4 -1.02 -9.71 -8.91
CA ILE A 4 -1.99 -10.77 -9.17
C ILE A 4 -2.48 -11.36 -7.86
N LEU A 5 -1.59 -11.67 -6.92
CA LEU A 5 -1.93 -12.15 -5.58
C LEU A 5 -2.83 -11.16 -4.85
N ALA A 6 -2.44 -9.90 -4.77
CA ALA A 6 -3.23 -8.87 -4.11
C ALA A 6 -4.60 -8.69 -4.76
N LYS A 7 -4.68 -8.68 -6.10
CA LYS A 7 -5.95 -8.57 -6.82
C LYS A 7 -6.86 -9.77 -6.62
N THR A 8 -6.29 -10.99 -6.57
CA THR A 8 -7.07 -12.24 -6.46
C THR A 8 -7.57 -12.47 -5.05
N ASN A 9 -6.74 -12.20 -4.05
CA ASN A 9 -7.03 -12.51 -2.64
C ASN A 9 -7.60 -11.31 -1.85
N ALA A 10 -7.53 -10.11 -2.42
CA ALA A 10 -8.09 -8.89 -1.85
C ALA A 10 -8.57 -7.96 -2.97
N SER A 11 -7.98 -6.76 -3.08
CA SER A 11 -8.21 -5.81 -4.16
C SER A 11 -7.01 -4.89 -4.34
N ILE A 12 -6.91 -4.29 -5.53
CA ILE A 12 -5.95 -3.21 -5.84
C ILE A 12 -6.66 -1.87 -6.05
N SER A 13 -7.92 -1.77 -5.63
CA SER A 13 -8.77 -0.58 -5.80
C SER A 13 -8.92 0.18 -4.49
N GLY A 14 -8.67 1.49 -4.54
CA GLY A 14 -8.92 2.39 -3.40
C GLY A 14 -10.39 2.47 -3.01
N ALA A 15 -11.31 2.30 -3.97
CA ALA A 15 -12.75 2.28 -3.73
C ALA A 15 -13.22 1.04 -2.96
N GLU A 16 -12.52 -0.08 -3.13
CA GLU A 16 -12.88 -1.35 -2.48
C GLU A 16 -12.22 -1.50 -1.10
N VAL A 17 -10.94 -1.23 -1.00
CA VAL A 17 -10.15 -1.50 0.21
C VAL A 17 -9.33 -0.31 0.72
N GLY A 18 -9.60 0.89 0.23
CA GLY A 18 -8.80 2.07 0.58
C GLY A 18 -7.48 2.15 -0.18
N CYS A 19 -6.71 3.21 0.08
CA CYS A 19 -5.40 3.41 -0.56
C CYS A 19 -4.35 2.33 -0.20
N GLN A 20 -4.57 1.52 0.81
CA GLN A 20 -3.72 0.36 1.11
C GLN A 20 -3.66 -0.61 -0.08
N GLY A 21 -4.78 -0.83 -0.79
CA GLY A 21 -4.82 -1.67 -1.99
C GLY A 21 -4.17 -1.04 -3.21
N GLU A 22 -4.21 0.26 -3.34
CA GLU A 22 -3.63 0.98 -4.48
C GLU A 22 -2.15 1.32 -4.21
N VAL A 23 -1.90 2.24 -3.31
CA VAL A 23 -0.54 2.74 -3.01
C VAL A 23 0.27 1.70 -2.25
N GLY A 24 -0.35 0.95 -1.32
CA GLY A 24 0.35 -0.09 -0.57
C GLY A 24 0.82 -1.24 -1.44
N VAL A 25 -0.02 -1.72 -2.34
CA VAL A 25 0.37 -2.79 -3.29
C VAL A 25 1.41 -2.27 -4.28
N ALA A 26 1.29 -1.03 -4.77
CA ALA A 26 2.31 -0.43 -5.62
C ALA A 26 3.67 -0.32 -4.92
N CYS A 27 3.68 0.08 -3.64
CA CYS A 27 4.89 0.12 -2.82
C CYS A 27 5.52 -1.28 -2.66
N ALA A 28 4.72 -2.30 -2.36
CA ALA A 28 5.18 -3.69 -2.26
C ALA A 28 5.83 -4.18 -3.56
N MET A 29 5.21 -3.88 -4.70
CA MET A 29 5.76 -4.22 -6.02
C MET A 29 7.10 -3.55 -6.28
N ALA A 30 7.20 -2.26 -5.97
CA ALA A 30 8.42 -1.49 -6.16
C ALA A 30 9.53 -1.96 -5.21
N ALA A 31 9.21 -2.26 -3.95
CA ALA A 31 10.15 -2.78 -2.96
C ALA A 31 10.72 -4.15 -3.38
N ALA A 32 9.86 -5.08 -3.80
CA ALA A 32 10.30 -6.38 -4.32
C ALA A 32 11.19 -6.24 -5.56
N ALA A 33 10.80 -5.39 -6.50
CA ALA A 33 11.56 -5.15 -7.72
C ALA A 33 12.94 -4.54 -7.41
N ALA A 34 12.99 -3.55 -6.51
CA ALA A 34 14.24 -2.97 -6.05
C ALA A 34 15.13 -4.02 -5.39
N CYS A 35 14.59 -4.80 -4.45
CA CYS A 35 15.32 -5.86 -3.76
C CYS A 35 15.90 -6.89 -4.74
N GLN A 36 15.14 -7.30 -5.75
CA GLN A 36 15.63 -8.19 -6.79
C GLN A 36 16.78 -7.56 -7.60
N LEU A 37 16.65 -6.29 -7.99
CA LEU A 37 17.69 -5.58 -8.75
C LEU A 37 18.97 -5.41 -7.93
N PHE A 38 18.87 -5.26 -6.63
CA PHE A 38 20.01 -5.18 -5.71
C PHE A 38 20.57 -6.56 -5.29
N GLY A 39 20.05 -7.65 -5.88
CA GLY A 39 20.60 -9.00 -5.68
C GLY A 39 20.06 -9.71 -4.44
N GLY A 40 18.92 -9.28 -3.90
CA GLY A 40 18.28 -9.93 -2.76
C GLY A 40 17.86 -11.38 -3.04
N THR A 41 17.90 -12.20 -2.01
CA THR A 41 17.39 -13.58 -2.04
C THR A 41 15.86 -13.60 -2.18
N PRO A 42 15.25 -14.72 -2.58
CA PRO A 42 13.79 -14.84 -2.63
C PRO A 42 13.08 -14.44 -1.31
N SER A 43 13.65 -14.82 -0.16
CA SER A 43 13.10 -14.45 1.15
C SER A 43 13.21 -12.95 1.41
N GLN A 44 14.32 -12.32 1.04
CA GLN A 44 14.49 -10.87 1.16
C GLN A 44 13.55 -10.11 0.22
N ILE A 45 13.32 -10.62 -0.98
CA ILE A 45 12.38 -10.02 -1.95
C ILE A 45 10.94 -10.06 -1.40
N GLU A 46 10.55 -11.20 -0.84
CA GLU A 46 9.24 -11.35 -0.20
C GLU A 46 9.12 -10.44 1.03
N TYR A 47 10.15 -10.37 1.87
CA TYR A 47 10.19 -9.51 3.03
C TYR A 47 10.10 -8.01 2.66
N ALA A 48 10.80 -7.57 1.62
CA ALA A 48 10.67 -6.20 1.12
C ALA A 48 9.24 -5.88 0.66
N ALA A 49 8.59 -6.82 -0.03
CA ALA A 49 7.20 -6.68 -0.45
C ALA A 49 6.24 -6.61 0.73
N GLU A 50 6.44 -7.48 1.71
CA GLU A 50 5.65 -7.55 2.93
C GLU A 50 5.67 -6.21 3.66
N MET A 51 6.88 -5.69 3.97
CA MET A 51 7.03 -4.37 4.62
C MET A 51 6.38 -3.24 3.81
N GLY A 52 6.54 -3.28 2.49
CA GLY A 52 5.95 -2.28 1.60
C GLY A 52 4.43 -2.20 1.70
N LEU A 53 3.75 -3.33 1.88
CA LEU A 53 2.30 -3.37 2.06
C LEU A 53 1.89 -3.14 3.52
N GLU A 54 2.55 -3.80 4.46
CA GLU A 54 2.24 -3.72 5.89
C GLU A 54 2.16 -2.28 6.39
N HIS A 55 3.12 -1.43 6.01
CA HIS A 55 3.17 -0.03 6.42
C HIS A 55 2.08 0.86 5.80
N HIS A 56 1.27 0.31 4.91
CA HIS A 56 0.13 0.99 4.31
C HIS A 56 -1.23 0.44 4.79
N LEU A 57 -1.24 -0.56 5.69
CA LEU A 57 -2.48 -1.11 6.24
C LEU A 57 -3.30 -0.01 6.93
N GLY A 58 -4.60 -0.01 6.67
CA GLY A 58 -5.53 0.98 7.21
C GLY A 58 -5.53 2.33 6.48
N LEU A 59 -4.76 2.51 5.42
CA LEU A 59 -4.71 3.76 4.67
C LEU A 59 -6.03 4.01 3.93
N THR A 60 -6.70 5.09 4.32
CA THR A 60 -7.97 5.52 3.72
C THR A 60 -7.79 6.10 2.32
N CYS A 61 -8.84 6.09 1.51
CA CYS A 61 -8.89 6.77 0.23
C CYS A 61 -9.89 7.91 0.27
N ASP A 62 -9.40 9.14 0.31
CA ASP A 62 -10.18 10.36 0.49
C ASP A 62 -9.66 11.51 -0.39
N PRO A 63 -9.69 11.37 -1.74
CA PRO A 63 -9.16 12.38 -2.65
C PRO A 63 -9.95 13.67 -2.55
N VAL A 64 -9.24 14.79 -2.39
CA VAL A 64 -9.84 16.14 -2.29
C VAL A 64 -10.53 16.50 -3.60
N CYS A 65 -11.77 16.94 -3.52
CA CYS A 65 -12.60 17.29 -4.67
C CYS A 65 -12.81 16.15 -5.69
N GLY A 66 -12.62 14.91 -5.29
CA GLY A 66 -12.65 13.75 -6.20
C GLY A 66 -11.50 13.70 -7.20
N LEU A 67 -10.51 14.57 -7.04
CA LEU A 67 -9.34 14.64 -7.91
C LEU A 67 -8.21 13.78 -7.33
N VAL A 68 -7.60 12.94 -8.16
CA VAL A 68 -6.46 12.09 -7.76
C VAL A 68 -5.18 12.94 -7.74
N GLN A 69 -5.16 13.95 -6.88
CA GLN A 69 -4.04 14.88 -6.71
C GLN A 69 -3.63 15.00 -5.24
N VAL A 70 -4.53 15.39 -4.37
CA VAL A 70 -4.27 15.53 -2.93
C VAL A 70 -5.16 14.56 -2.18
N PRO A 71 -4.60 13.62 -1.39
CA PRO A 71 -3.17 13.44 -1.06
C PRO A 71 -2.41 12.49 -2.04
N CYS A 72 -2.98 12.10 -3.15
CA CYS A 72 -2.51 10.97 -3.97
C CYS A 72 -1.09 11.18 -4.52
N ILE A 73 -0.76 12.38 -5.02
CA ILE A 73 0.58 12.68 -5.55
C ILE A 73 1.65 12.50 -4.45
N GLU A 74 1.39 13.05 -3.27
CA GLU A 74 2.32 12.97 -2.14
C GLU A 74 2.45 11.53 -1.62
N ARG A 75 1.33 10.81 -1.51
CA ARG A 75 1.33 9.40 -1.09
C ARG A 75 2.16 8.53 -2.04
N ASN A 76 2.04 8.73 -3.34
CA ASN A 76 2.84 7.98 -4.32
C ASN A 76 4.32 8.32 -4.22
N ALA A 77 4.68 9.59 -4.06
CA ALA A 77 6.08 10.00 -3.88
C ALA A 77 6.71 9.40 -2.62
N ILE A 78 5.97 9.45 -1.50
CA ILE A 78 6.43 8.86 -0.23
C ILE A 78 6.49 7.33 -0.32
N ALA A 79 5.53 6.68 -0.97
CA ALA A 79 5.55 5.24 -1.17
C ALA A 79 6.73 4.78 -2.03
N ALA A 80 7.13 5.57 -3.02
CA ALA A 80 8.32 5.29 -3.81
C ALA A 80 9.60 5.33 -2.95
N ALA A 81 9.73 6.31 -2.05
CA ALA A 81 10.83 6.36 -1.09
C ALA A 81 10.80 5.16 -0.12
N ARG A 82 9.61 4.82 0.41
CA ARG A 82 9.42 3.66 1.28
C ARG A 82 9.81 2.34 0.63
N ALA A 83 9.61 2.19 -0.68
CA ALA A 83 10.04 1.01 -1.39
C ALA A 83 11.57 0.81 -1.33
N PHE A 84 12.35 1.89 -1.40
CA PHE A 84 13.80 1.83 -1.21
C PHE A 84 14.18 1.56 0.24
N ASP A 85 13.49 2.14 1.22
CA ASP A 85 13.70 1.84 2.63
C ASP A 85 13.46 0.35 2.92
N ALA A 86 12.35 -0.21 2.43
CA ALA A 86 12.02 -1.63 2.57
C ALA A 86 13.07 -2.54 1.90
N ASN A 87 13.53 -2.17 0.70
CA ASN A 87 14.64 -2.86 0.04
C ASN A 87 15.91 -2.84 0.90
N ALA A 88 16.31 -1.67 1.40
CA ALA A 88 17.52 -1.53 2.21
C ALA A 88 17.44 -2.38 3.48
N TYR A 89 16.29 -2.36 4.16
CA TYR A 89 16.08 -3.16 5.36
C TYR A 89 16.14 -4.66 5.05
N ALA A 90 15.44 -5.12 4.02
CA ALA A 90 15.42 -6.53 3.66
C ALA A 90 16.80 -7.04 3.23
N THR A 91 17.55 -6.28 2.44
CA THR A 91 18.88 -6.69 1.95
C THR A 91 19.94 -6.71 3.05
N LEU A 92 19.76 -5.93 4.12
CA LEU A 92 20.62 -5.96 5.30
C LEU A 92 20.25 -7.04 6.31
N SER A 93 19.09 -7.68 6.14
CA SER A 93 18.63 -8.79 6.99
C SER A 93 19.02 -10.14 6.38
N ASP A 94 18.76 -11.21 7.10
CA ASP A 94 18.86 -12.58 6.59
C ASP A 94 17.63 -13.04 5.80
N GLY A 95 16.61 -12.17 5.67
CA GLY A 95 15.34 -12.45 5.01
C GLY A 95 14.31 -13.15 5.90
N SER A 96 14.65 -13.46 7.15
CA SER A 96 13.70 -14.03 8.12
C SER A 96 12.73 -12.95 8.59
N HIS A 97 11.44 -13.27 8.58
CA HIS A 97 10.38 -12.38 9.06
C HIS A 97 9.18 -13.19 9.58
N MET A 98 8.41 -12.61 10.48
CA MET A 98 7.35 -13.32 11.20
C MET A 98 6.03 -13.37 10.43
N VAL A 99 5.76 -12.36 9.62
CA VAL A 99 4.50 -12.22 8.89
C VAL A 99 4.78 -12.35 7.40
N SER A 100 4.12 -13.29 6.72
CA SER A 100 4.30 -13.45 5.27
C SER A 100 3.51 -12.39 4.49
N PHE A 101 3.92 -12.12 3.28
CA PHE A 101 3.20 -11.24 2.36
C PHE A 101 1.73 -11.66 2.17
N ASP A 102 1.45 -12.97 2.11
CA ASP A 102 0.10 -13.49 1.98
C ASP A 102 -0.78 -13.10 3.17
N ARG A 103 -0.23 -13.15 4.38
CA ARG A 103 -0.94 -12.72 5.60
C ARG A 103 -1.23 -11.23 5.60
N VAL A 104 -0.33 -10.41 5.12
CA VAL A 104 -0.58 -8.97 5.00
C VAL A 104 -1.67 -8.69 3.96
N VAL A 105 -1.73 -9.45 2.88
CA VAL A 105 -2.83 -9.35 1.89
C VAL A 105 -4.17 -9.75 2.50
N GLU A 106 -4.23 -10.81 3.30
CA GLU A 106 -5.44 -11.21 4.04
C GLU A 106 -5.90 -10.09 4.97
N VAL A 107 -4.99 -9.52 5.76
CA VAL A 107 -5.27 -8.40 6.68
C VAL A 107 -5.72 -7.15 5.92
N MET A 108 -5.10 -6.86 4.78
CA MET A 108 -5.51 -5.75 3.91
C MET A 108 -6.95 -5.94 3.44
N ASN A 109 -7.33 -7.14 3.03
CA ASN A 109 -8.69 -7.47 2.62
C ASN A 109 -9.69 -7.25 3.76
N GLU A 110 -9.40 -7.82 4.92
CA GLU A 110 -10.24 -7.70 6.12
C GLU A 110 -10.38 -6.23 6.56
N THR A 111 -9.26 -5.53 6.69
CA THR A 111 -9.24 -4.10 7.05
C THR A 111 -10.01 -3.25 6.05
N GLY A 112 -9.82 -3.52 4.75
CA GLY A 112 -10.52 -2.81 3.68
C GLY A 112 -12.03 -2.96 3.75
N HIS A 113 -12.53 -4.16 4.01
CA HIS A 113 -13.96 -4.40 4.18
C HIS A 113 -14.52 -3.77 5.46
N ASN A 114 -13.72 -3.68 6.51
CA ASN A 114 -14.09 -3.05 7.78
C ASN A 114 -13.99 -1.52 7.74
N LEU A 115 -13.30 -0.93 6.76
CA LEU A 115 -13.29 0.52 6.57
C LEU A 115 -14.72 1.00 6.24
N PRO A 116 -15.24 2.02 6.95
CA PRO A 116 -16.48 2.68 6.54
C PRO A 116 -16.42 3.16 5.09
N SER A 117 -17.51 3.04 4.35
CA SER A 117 -17.60 3.50 2.95
C SER A 117 -17.13 4.94 2.76
N LEU A 118 -17.32 5.78 3.78
CA LEU A 118 -16.86 7.15 3.85
C LEU A 118 -15.36 7.32 3.54
N TYR A 119 -14.54 6.30 3.78
CA TYR A 119 -13.08 6.32 3.60
C TYR A 119 -12.60 5.50 2.41
N ARG A 120 -13.52 5.14 1.51
CA ARG A 120 -13.25 4.35 0.31
C ARG A 120 -13.60 5.13 -0.95
N GLU A 121 -12.82 6.20 -1.23
CA GLU A 121 -12.87 7.00 -2.47
C GLU A 121 -14.19 7.79 -2.72
N THR A 122 -15.01 8.00 -1.69
CA THR A 122 -16.25 8.77 -1.83
C THR A 122 -16.04 10.28 -1.87
N SER A 123 -14.89 10.75 -1.43
CA SER A 123 -14.59 12.18 -1.22
C SER A 123 -15.55 12.89 -0.23
N GLU A 124 -16.24 12.12 0.58
CA GLU A 124 -17.18 12.62 1.60
C GLU A 124 -16.58 12.63 3.02
N GLY A 125 -15.44 11.95 3.21
CA GLY A 125 -14.76 11.80 4.48
C GLY A 125 -13.35 12.36 4.49
N GLY A 126 -12.67 12.20 5.62
CA GLY A 126 -11.27 12.50 5.79
C GLY A 126 -10.87 13.91 5.35
N LEU A 127 -9.79 14.01 4.60
CA LEU A 127 -9.28 15.25 4.05
C LEU A 127 -10.26 15.92 3.10
N ALA A 128 -10.93 15.14 2.24
CA ALA A 128 -11.89 15.66 1.27
C ALA A 128 -12.99 16.47 1.93
N ARG A 129 -13.57 15.97 3.02
CA ARG A 129 -14.63 16.66 3.78
C ARG A 129 -14.17 18.02 4.33
N ARG A 130 -12.91 18.12 4.74
CA ARG A 130 -12.35 19.35 5.34
C ARG A 130 -11.94 20.37 4.29
N TYR A 131 -11.71 19.93 3.07
CA TYR A 131 -11.19 20.77 1.99
C TYR A 131 -12.25 21.15 0.94
N ASN A 132 -13.42 20.51 0.92
CA ASN A 132 -14.48 20.77 -0.05
C ASN A 132 -15.00 22.22 0.06
N GLY A 133 -14.28 23.13 -0.59
CA GLY A 133 -14.84 24.36 -1.14
C GLY A 133 -15.25 25.46 -0.18
N LYS A 134 -14.74 25.52 1.03
CA LYS A 134 -14.84 26.76 1.84
C LYS A 134 -13.46 27.39 1.99
N LYS A 135 -13.13 28.21 0.99
CA LYS A 135 -12.31 29.38 1.25
C LYS A 135 -13.15 30.40 2.00
#